data_8aa6e7e761a603984c4c8528776e5d23
#
_entry.id   8aa6e7e761a603984c4c8528776e5d23
#
_cell.length_a   1.000
_cell.length_b   1.000
_cell.length_c   1.000
_cell.angle_alpha   90.00
_cell.angle_beta   90.00
_cell.angle_gamma   90.00
#
_symmetry.space_group_name_H-M   'P 1'
#
loop_
_entity.id
_entity.type
_entity.pdbx_description
1 polymer ?
#
loop_
_entity_poly.entity_id
_entity_poly.type
_entity_poly.pdbx_seq_one_letter_code
_entity_poly.pdbx_strand_id
1 'polypeptide(L)'
;RDDLDPETGTVGLVLRDLKELPDATACETLVTEVPPQDREVYPMTIATARKVVQRLREHTDHPLGRSVLWRDGAVLPQWQAMVLEDEREDKIASRALRPGDLLILDASIPLLTSGVVTDAGEERGEPVPHGELDGVVDVVTDSDELLRLADLEPDELSDMFPGETVVWSPGRDEGDVPAWMVRRSSVTPDDDSNDRSTWSVSHRVLLADHNAAVAARAEALAAGIGIESMPATALTEAGVWHDVGKNDARFQRLLWRSDPDGREVLAKSGGRSTSLVAVRRAWADAGLPAGWRHELASAAAYWEQAESDGVGQEFRDLVTRLVGTSHGHGRPLFDHDPVTAGPDHADALEELVGEGEWESLIARTDRQWGPWGTAYLEALLRAADCTISMEGK
;
A
#
# COMPACT_ATOMS: atom_id res chain seq x y z
N ARG A 1 -26.63 -15.20 -0.01
CA ARG A 1 -25.26 -15.43 0.53
C ARG A 1 -24.72 -16.84 0.22
N ASP A 2 -25.49 -17.68 -0.48
CA ASP A 2 -25.17 -19.10 -0.69
C ASP A 2 -24.78 -19.49 -2.12
N ASP A 3 -24.57 -18.52 -3.02
CA ASP A 3 -24.33 -18.79 -4.46
C ASP A 3 -22.92 -18.39 -4.95
N LEU A 4 -21.96 -18.18 -4.05
CA LEU A 4 -20.55 -18.05 -4.48
C LEU A 4 -19.98 -19.44 -4.65
N ASP A 5 -19.71 -19.80 -5.92
CA ASP A 5 -18.93 -20.98 -6.26
C ASP A 5 -17.68 -21.04 -5.37
N PRO A 6 -17.48 -22.09 -4.57
CA PRO A 6 -16.33 -22.21 -3.70
C PRO A 6 -14.97 -22.15 -4.44
N GLU A 7 -14.98 -22.25 -5.77
CA GLU A 7 -13.77 -22.07 -6.61
C GLU A 7 -13.49 -20.61 -6.96
N THR A 8 -14.42 -19.69 -6.77
CA THR A 8 -14.24 -18.26 -7.04
C THR A 8 -13.79 -17.45 -5.81
N GLY A 9 -13.70 -18.07 -4.64
CA GLY A 9 -13.21 -17.43 -3.42
C GLY A 9 -11.74 -16.99 -3.53
N THR A 10 -11.37 -15.93 -2.80
CA THR A 10 -9.99 -15.44 -2.70
C THR A 10 -9.34 -15.89 -1.40
N VAL A 11 -8.04 -16.18 -1.47
CA VAL A 11 -7.12 -16.43 -0.36
C VAL A 11 -6.03 -15.36 -0.44
N GLY A 12 -5.61 -14.82 0.69
CA GLY A 12 -4.47 -13.91 0.74
C GLY A 12 -3.16 -14.68 0.82
N LEU A 13 -2.16 -14.29 0.03
CA LEU A 13 -0.78 -14.73 0.18
C LEU A 13 0.00 -13.67 0.94
N VAL A 14 0.77 -14.10 1.94
CA VAL A 14 1.72 -13.27 2.70
C VAL A 14 3.09 -13.90 2.62
N LEU A 15 4.11 -13.12 2.31
CA LEU A 15 5.49 -13.57 2.24
C LEU A 15 6.29 -12.95 3.38
N ARG A 16 6.99 -13.80 4.14
CA ARG A 16 7.88 -13.39 5.24
C ARG A 16 9.16 -14.20 5.23
N ASP A 17 10.21 -13.70 5.84
CA ASP A 17 11.44 -14.46 6.03
C ASP A 17 11.26 -15.46 7.20
N LEU A 18 10.87 -16.68 6.88
CA LEU A 18 10.61 -17.74 7.85
C LEU A 18 11.71 -18.81 7.88
N LYS A 19 12.62 -18.82 6.90
CA LYS A 19 13.60 -19.90 6.71
C LYS A 19 14.59 -20.03 7.86
N GLU A 20 14.91 -18.92 8.51
CA GLU A 20 15.87 -18.86 9.61
C GLU A 20 15.24 -19.27 10.96
N LEU A 21 13.91 -19.35 11.04
CA LEU A 21 13.23 -19.81 12.25
C LEU A 21 13.45 -21.32 12.43
N PRO A 22 13.60 -21.79 13.69
CA PRO A 22 14.00 -23.18 13.95
C PRO A 22 12.97 -24.21 13.48
N ASP A 23 11.69 -23.95 13.65
CA ASP A 23 10.62 -24.91 13.35
C ASP A 23 9.26 -24.23 13.07
N ALA A 24 8.26 -25.06 12.81
CA ALA A 24 6.89 -24.63 12.56
C ALA A 24 6.28 -23.87 13.74
N THR A 25 6.58 -24.28 14.96
CA THR A 25 6.06 -23.63 16.18
C THR A 25 6.57 -22.21 16.31
N ALA A 26 7.86 -21.99 15.99
CA ALA A 26 8.43 -20.65 15.95
C ALA A 26 7.76 -19.79 14.88
N CYS A 27 7.46 -20.34 13.69
CA CYS A 27 6.72 -19.62 12.65
C CYS A 27 5.29 -19.27 13.09
N GLU A 28 4.57 -20.21 13.70
CA GLU A 28 3.23 -19.99 14.25
C GLU A 28 3.24 -18.92 15.36
N THR A 29 4.24 -18.96 16.23
CA THR A 29 4.42 -17.97 17.30
C THR A 29 4.69 -16.58 16.72
N LEU A 30 5.63 -16.47 15.75
CA LEU A 30 5.90 -15.21 15.09
C LEU A 30 4.63 -14.61 14.45
N VAL A 31 3.84 -15.41 13.74
CA VAL A 31 2.62 -14.93 13.10
C VAL A 31 1.55 -14.55 14.13
N THR A 32 1.52 -15.22 15.28
CA THR A 32 0.60 -14.88 16.38
C THR A 32 0.97 -13.55 17.04
N GLU A 33 2.25 -13.35 17.34
CA GLU A 33 2.76 -12.12 17.98
C GLU A 33 2.77 -10.94 17.00
N VAL A 34 2.98 -11.20 15.71
CA VAL A 34 3.01 -10.21 14.63
C VAL A 34 2.01 -10.61 13.54
N PRO A 35 0.71 -10.36 13.74
CA PRO A 35 -0.31 -10.72 12.77
C PRO A 35 -0.09 -10.07 11.40
N PRO A 36 -0.50 -10.74 10.30
CA PRO A 36 -0.46 -10.15 8.96
C PRO A 36 -1.25 -8.84 8.89
N GLN A 37 -0.72 -7.88 8.12
CA GLN A 37 -1.39 -6.62 7.83
C GLN A 37 -1.93 -6.64 6.40
N ASP A 38 -3.00 -5.89 6.13
CA ASP A 38 -3.64 -5.85 4.81
C ASP A 38 -2.66 -5.53 3.67
N ARG A 39 -1.67 -4.69 3.95
CA ARG A 39 -0.62 -4.31 2.98
C ARG A 39 0.35 -5.45 2.61
N GLU A 40 0.46 -6.49 3.44
CA GLU A 40 1.27 -7.67 3.17
C GLU A 40 0.49 -8.69 2.31
N VAL A 41 -0.83 -8.51 2.15
CA VAL A 41 -1.71 -9.50 1.57
C VAL A 41 -1.81 -9.33 0.06
N TYR A 42 -1.33 -10.34 -0.66
CA TYR A 42 -1.55 -10.45 -2.10
C TYR A 42 -2.76 -11.36 -2.35
N PRO A 43 -3.85 -10.88 -2.94
CA PRO A 43 -5.03 -11.69 -3.19
C PRO A 43 -4.80 -12.65 -4.36
N MET A 44 -5.11 -13.93 -4.17
CA MET A 44 -5.09 -14.94 -5.22
C MET A 44 -6.38 -15.76 -5.21
N THR A 45 -6.68 -16.43 -6.32
CA THR A 45 -7.80 -17.36 -6.34
C THR A 45 -7.49 -18.58 -5.48
N ILE A 46 -8.52 -19.18 -4.91
CA ILE A 46 -8.36 -20.40 -4.10
C ILE A 46 -7.77 -21.55 -4.93
N ALA A 47 -8.06 -21.59 -6.23
CA ALA A 47 -7.48 -22.55 -7.16
C ALA A 47 -5.97 -22.38 -7.31
N THR A 48 -5.49 -21.15 -7.43
CA THR A 48 -4.06 -20.82 -7.47
C THR A 48 -3.38 -21.17 -6.14
N ALA A 49 -3.98 -20.80 -5.01
CA ALA A 49 -3.44 -21.12 -3.68
C ALA A 49 -3.31 -22.66 -3.47
N ARG A 50 -4.27 -23.43 -3.95
CA ARG A 50 -4.22 -24.92 -3.90
C ARG A 50 -3.06 -25.48 -4.71
N LYS A 51 -2.81 -24.95 -5.90
CA LYS A 51 -1.65 -25.35 -6.72
C LYS A 51 -0.32 -25.02 -6.04
N VAL A 52 -0.23 -23.84 -5.40
CA VAL A 52 0.94 -23.47 -4.61
C VAL A 52 1.18 -24.49 -3.49
N VAL A 53 0.15 -24.79 -2.70
CA VAL A 53 0.25 -25.80 -1.61
C VAL A 53 0.64 -27.17 -2.13
N GLN A 54 0.03 -27.63 -3.24
CA GLN A 54 0.37 -28.92 -3.84
C GLN A 54 1.84 -28.96 -4.26
N ARG A 55 2.33 -27.92 -4.92
CA ARG A 55 3.73 -27.85 -5.32
C ARG A 55 4.70 -27.86 -4.14
N LEU A 56 4.36 -27.14 -3.06
CA LEU A 56 5.17 -27.14 -1.84
C LEU A 56 5.29 -28.54 -1.20
N ARG A 57 4.28 -29.38 -1.38
CA ARG A 57 4.32 -30.79 -0.94
C ARG A 57 5.27 -31.66 -1.79
N GLU A 58 5.39 -31.36 -3.07
CA GLU A 58 6.19 -32.15 -4.02
C GLU A 58 7.68 -31.79 -3.98
N HIS A 59 8.03 -30.60 -3.47
CA HIS A 59 9.41 -30.13 -3.41
C HIS A 59 10.00 -30.22 -2.01
N THR A 60 11.04 -31.04 -1.87
CA THR A 60 11.75 -31.27 -0.61
C THR A 60 12.59 -30.07 -0.13
N ASP A 61 12.96 -29.16 -1.05
CA ASP A 61 13.81 -28.00 -0.75
C ASP A 61 13.01 -26.77 -0.22
N HIS A 62 11.69 -26.81 -0.36
CA HIS A 62 10.82 -25.74 0.14
C HIS A 62 9.83 -26.33 1.14
N PRO A 63 10.20 -26.50 2.42
CA PRO A 63 9.40 -27.22 3.36
C PRO A 63 8.09 -26.48 3.67
N LEU A 64 6.98 -27.09 3.30
CA LEU A 64 5.64 -26.71 3.76
C LEU A 64 5.62 -26.58 5.30
N GLY A 65 6.55 -27.25 5.99
CA GLY A 65 6.68 -27.26 7.44
C GLY A 65 6.91 -25.88 8.10
N ARG A 66 7.26 -24.85 7.33
CA ARG A 66 7.35 -23.46 7.82
C ARG A 66 6.20 -22.57 7.36
N SER A 67 5.26 -23.09 6.58
CA SER A 67 4.06 -22.33 6.21
C SER A 67 3.09 -22.21 7.38
N VAL A 68 2.39 -21.08 7.45
CA VAL A 68 1.39 -20.82 8.48
C VAL A 68 0.08 -20.44 7.80
N LEU A 69 -1.03 -20.94 8.32
CA LEU A 69 -2.37 -20.54 7.88
C LEU A 69 -3.02 -19.67 8.95
N TRP A 70 -3.42 -18.48 8.55
CA TRP A 70 -4.19 -17.55 9.37
C TRP A 70 -5.66 -17.59 8.94
N ARG A 71 -6.55 -17.85 9.89
CA ARG A 71 -7.99 -17.99 9.66
C ARG A 71 -8.76 -17.34 10.79
N ASP A 72 -9.80 -16.58 10.44
CA ASP A 72 -10.71 -15.96 11.42
C ASP A 72 -9.99 -15.17 12.54
N GLY A 73 -8.88 -14.49 12.19
CA GLY A 73 -8.12 -13.69 13.14
C GLY A 73 -7.12 -14.45 14.01
N ALA A 74 -6.82 -15.72 13.70
CA ALA A 74 -5.88 -16.53 14.45
C ALA A 74 -5.08 -17.50 13.56
N VAL A 75 -3.93 -17.96 14.06
CA VAL A 75 -3.18 -19.06 13.46
C VAL A 75 -3.99 -20.36 13.56
N LEU A 76 -4.05 -21.12 12.48
CA LEU A 76 -4.57 -22.49 12.50
C LEU A 76 -3.42 -23.43 12.91
N PRO A 77 -3.41 -23.95 14.15
CA PRO A 77 -2.28 -24.73 14.65
C PRO A 77 -2.06 -26.00 13.84
N GLN A 78 -0.79 -26.35 13.61
CA GLN A 78 -0.39 -27.58 12.93
C GLN A 78 -1.00 -27.76 11.54
N TRP A 79 -1.38 -26.66 10.89
CA TRP A 79 -1.94 -26.71 9.53
C TRP A 79 -1.04 -27.50 8.56
N GLN A 80 0.28 -27.31 8.64
CA GLN A 80 1.27 -28.00 7.80
C GLN A 80 1.23 -29.52 8.02
N ALA A 81 1.11 -29.98 9.27
CA ALA A 81 1.02 -31.41 9.58
C ALA A 81 -0.26 -32.02 8.97
N MET A 82 -1.38 -31.30 9.08
CA MET A 82 -2.66 -31.72 8.46
C MET A 82 -2.55 -31.88 6.94
N VAL A 83 -1.75 -31.01 6.28
CA VAL A 83 -1.58 -31.06 4.82
C VAL A 83 -0.58 -32.14 4.42
N LEU A 84 0.44 -32.41 5.23
CA LEU A 84 1.50 -33.39 4.94
C LEU A 84 1.07 -34.84 5.25
N GLU A 85 0.28 -35.08 6.30
CA GLU A 85 -0.09 -36.42 6.78
C GLU A 85 -1.20 -37.09 5.97
N ASP A 86 -1.93 -36.32 5.16
CA ASP A 86 -3.05 -36.90 4.43
C ASP A 86 -2.62 -37.49 3.08
N GLU A 87 -2.58 -38.82 3.02
CA GLU A 87 -2.20 -39.61 1.85
C GLU A 87 -3.17 -39.54 0.65
N ARG A 88 -4.30 -38.85 0.81
CA ARG A 88 -5.35 -38.77 -0.23
C ARG A 88 -5.10 -37.56 -1.15
N GLU A 89 -4.30 -37.78 -2.18
CA GLU A 89 -3.74 -36.77 -3.09
C GLU A 89 -4.72 -35.72 -3.65
N ASP A 90 -6.01 -36.03 -3.84
CA ASP A 90 -6.91 -35.17 -4.62
C ASP A 90 -7.91 -34.32 -3.82
N LYS A 91 -8.06 -34.54 -2.52
CA LYS A 91 -9.18 -33.93 -1.77
C LYS A 91 -8.82 -32.98 -0.64
N ILE A 92 -7.58 -32.89 -0.24
CA ILE A 92 -7.19 -32.23 1.02
C ILE A 92 -6.69 -30.83 0.84
N ALA A 93 -5.80 -30.56 -0.11
CA ALA A 93 -5.45 -29.20 -0.47
C ALA A 93 -6.72 -28.39 -0.79
N SER A 94 -7.76 -29.06 -1.33
CA SER A 94 -9.05 -28.45 -1.64
C SER A 94 -9.91 -28.14 -0.42
N ARG A 95 -9.77 -28.88 0.68
CA ARG A 95 -10.56 -28.68 1.92
C ARG A 95 -9.82 -27.87 2.98
N ALA A 96 -8.50 -27.79 2.90
CA ALA A 96 -7.67 -27.09 3.86
C ALA A 96 -7.78 -25.57 3.74
N LEU A 97 -7.99 -25.03 2.53
CA LEU A 97 -8.11 -23.59 2.28
C LEU A 97 -9.57 -23.16 2.12
N ARG A 98 -9.94 -22.06 2.73
CA ARG A 98 -11.26 -21.42 2.64
C ARG A 98 -11.13 -19.99 2.13
N PRO A 99 -12.17 -19.42 1.50
CA PRO A 99 -12.19 -18.00 1.20
C PRO A 99 -11.95 -17.15 2.46
N GLY A 100 -11.06 -16.17 2.35
CA GLY A 100 -10.66 -15.30 3.47
C GLY A 100 -9.48 -15.81 4.29
N ASP A 101 -8.97 -17.01 4.05
CA ASP A 101 -7.72 -17.48 4.67
C ASP A 101 -6.52 -16.64 4.19
N LEU A 102 -5.51 -16.47 5.06
CA LEU A 102 -4.20 -15.99 4.68
C LEU A 102 -3.19 -17.12 4.76
N LEU A 103 -2.50 -17.36 3.66
CA LEU A 103 -1.43 -18.34 3.55
C LEU A 103 -0.09 -17.61 3.68
N ILE A 104 0.60 -17.81 4.80
CA ILE A 104 1.91 -17.20 5.07
C ILE A 104 2.99 -18.19 4.64
N LEU A 105 3.85 -17.77 3.73
CA LEU A 105 4.93 -18.58 3.16
C LEU A 105 6.28 -17.90 3.33
N ASP A 106 7.33 -18.70 3.26
CA ASP A 106 8.69 -18.18 3.23
C ASP A 106 8.98 -17.45 1.92
N ALA A 107 9.57 -16.27 2.01
CA ALA A 107 9.89 -15.43 0.85
C ALA A 107 10.94 -16.02 -0.10
N SER A 108 11.74 -17.01 0.35
CA SER A 108 12.67 -17.72 -0.52
C SER A 108 12.00 -18.69 -1.50
N ILE A 109 10.71 -18.96 -1.32
CA ILE A 109 9.94 -19.81 -2.24
C ILE A 109 9.78 -19.08 -3.58
N PRO A 110 10.19 -19.70 -4.72
CA PRO A 110 10.16 -19.06 -6.01
C PRO A 110 8.73 -19.00 -6.58
N LEU A 111 7.95 -18.02 -6.15
CA LEU A 111 6.56 -17.80 -6.55
C LEU A 111 6.39 -16.68 -7.58
N LEU A 112 7.44 -15.94 -7.89
CA LEU A 112 7.37 -14.80 -8.82
C LEU A 112 7.90 -15.18 -10.21
N THR A 113 7.27 -14.64 -11.23
CA THR A 113 7.82 -14.57 -12.58
C THR A 113 7.64 -13.15 -13.10
N SER A 114 8.75 -12.46 -13.33
CA SER A 114 8.72 -11.05 -13.76
C SER A 114 7.88 -10.14 -12.84
N GLY A 115 7.98 -10.34 -11.52
CA GLY A 115 7.25 -9.57 -10.51
C GLY A 115 5.78 -9.94 -10.35
N VAL A 116 5.31 -11.00 -11.01
CA VAL A 116 3.92 -11.49 -10.91
C VAL A 116 3.89 -12.83 -10.19
N VAL A 117 2.99 -12.98 -9.22
CA VAL A 117 2.79 -14.27 -8.54
C VAL A 117 2.21 -15.27 -9.55
N THR A 118 2.92 -16.35 -9.78
CA THR A 118 2.50 -17.45 -10.64
C THR A 118 1.93 -18.61 -9.83
N ASP A 119 1.18 -19.48 -10.49
CA ASP A 119 0.63 -20.68 -9.87
C ASP A 119 1.69 -21.75 -9.57
N ALA A 120 2.93 -21.34 -9.45
CA ALA A 120 4.06 -22.21 -9.12
C ALA A 120 4.25 -23.39 -10.11
N GLY A 121 3.55 -23.39 -11.24
CA GLY A 121 3.67 -24.41 -12.28
C GLY A 121 4.83 -24.20 -13.25
N GLU A 122 5.43 -23.01 -13.25
CA GLU A 122 6.57 -22.72 -14.10
C GLU A 122 7.89 -23.04 -13.38
N GLU A 123 8.76 -23.79 -14.03
CA GLU A 123 10.09 -24.20 -13.54
C GLU A 123 11.06 -23.02 -13.31
N ARG A 124 10.60 -21.76 -13.43
CA ARG A 124 11.41 -20.54 -13.43
C ARG A 124 10.95 -19.44 -12.50
N GLY A 125 10.17 -19.78 -11.47
CA GLY A 125 9.81 -18.80 -10.45
C GLY A 125 11.06 -18.28 -9.73
N GLU A 126 11.06 -17.01 -9.38
CA GLU A 126 12.10 -16.33 -8.61
C GLU A 126 11.64 -16.11 -7.18
N PRO A 127 12.53 -16.18 -6.18
CA PRO A 127 12.22 -15.76 -4.82
C PRO A 127 11.99 -14.23 -4.79
N VAL A 128 11.23 -13.76 -3.80
CA VAL A 128 11.12 -12.32 -3.57
C VAL A 128 12.47 -11.78 -3.12
N PRO A 129 13.02 -10.74 -3.74
CA PRO A 129 14.24 -10.12 -3.29
C PRO A 129 14.10 -9.65 -1.83
N HIS A 130 15.10 -9.90 -1.01
CA HIS A 130 15.09 -9.56 0.42
C HIS A 130 14.75 -8.08 0.68
N GLY A 131 15.26 -7.17 -0.16
CA GLY A 131 15.00 -5.74 -0.05
C GLY A 131 13.57 -5.32 -0.41
N GLU A 132 12.75 -6.17 -1.03
CA GLU A 132 11.35 -5.88 -1.32
C GLU A 132 10.43 -6.24 -0.15
N LEU A 133 10.90 -7.03 0.81
CA LEU A 133 10.22 -7.32 2.07
C LEU A 133 10.50 -6.27 3.15
N ASP A 134 11.50 -5.42 2.91
CA ASP A 134 11.92 -4.38 3.84
C ASP A 134 10.77 -3.41 4.14
N GLY A 135 10.62 -3.11 5.41
CA GLY A 135 9.72 -2.07 5.90
C GLY A 135 8.34 -2.57 6.33
N VAL A 136 8.03 -3.87 6.20
CA VAL A 136 6.80 -4.44 6.76
C VAL A 136 7.11 -5.28 8.00
N VAL A 137 7.84 -6.37 7.84
CA VAL A 137 8.27 -7.25 8.93
C VAL A 137 9.68 -7.73 8.59
N ASP A 138 10.64 -7.45 9.46
CA ASP A 138 12.02 -7.92 9.35
C ASP A 138 12.33 -8.84 10.54
N VAL A 139 12.90 -10.01 10.25
CA VAL A 139 13.17 -11.07 11.24
C VAL A 139 14.67 -11.20 11.43
N VAL A 140 15.15 -10.95 12.65
CA VAL A 140 16.55 -11.11 13.04
C VAL A 140 16.70 -12.40 13.83
N THR A 141 17.59 -13.28 13.38
CA THR A 141 17.89 -14.57 14.00
C THR A 141 19.38 -14.78 14.28
N ASP A 142 20.23 -13.85 13.83
CA ASP A 142 21.66 -13.89 14.09
C ASP A 142 21.94 -13.69 15.58
N SER A 143 22.60 -14.69 16.21
CA SER A 143 22.80 -14.73 17.66
C SER A 143 23.67 -13.59 18.19
N ASP A 144 24.67 -13.15 17.44
CA ASP A 144 25.57 -12.08 17.88
C ASP A 144 24.86 -10.72 17.79
N GLU A 145 24.05 -10.54 16.75
CA GLU A 145 23.21 -9.37 16.60
C GLU A 145 22.11 -9.33 17.67
N LEU A 146 21.42 -10.45 17.92
CA LEU A 146 20.39 -10.56 18.94
C LEU A 146 20.92 -10.23 20.34
N LEU A 147 22.10 -10.74 20.71
CA LEU A 147 22.74 -10.42 21.98
C LEU A 147 23.02 -8.93 22.10
N ARG A 148 23.61 -8.34 21.06
CA ARG A 148 23.91 -6.92 21.04
C ARG A 148 22.66 -6.04 21.16
N LEU A 149 21.56 -6.40 20.46
CA LEU A 149 20.32 -5.66 20.52
C LEU A 149 19.56 -5.87 21.82
N ALA A 150 19.72 -7.07 22.43
CA ALA A 150 19.08 -7.37 23.71
C ALA A 150 19.70 -6.63 24.90
N ASP A 151 20.95 -6.19 24.79
CA ASP A 151 21.63 -5.38 25.80
C ASP A 151 21.29 -3.89 25.75
N LEU A 152 20.59 -3.43 24.69
CA LEU A 152 20.19 -2.05 24.56
C LEU A 152 18.96 -1.73 25.43
N GLU A 153 18.95 -0.52 25.97
CA GLU A 153 17.78 0.02 26.65
C GLU A 153 16.66 0.35 25.64
N PRO A 154 15.38 0.35 26.06
CA PRO A 154 14.24 0.62 25.18
C PRO A 154 14.36 1.93 24.39
N ASP A 155 14.93 2.98 24.99
CA ASP A 155 15.14 4.28 24.34
C ASP A 155 16.21 4.18 23.25
N GLU A 156 17.28 3.42 23.48
CA GLU A 156 18.34 3.19 22.48
C GLU A 156 17.84 2.35 21.30
N LEU A 157 16.98 1.33 21.55
CA LEU A 157 16.32 0.57 20.52
C LEU A 157 15.37 1.44 19.69
N SER A 158 14.62 2.33 20.35
CA SER A 158 13.73 3.28 19.67
C SER A 158 14.49 4.28 18.80
N ASP A 159 15.66 4.72 19.25
CA ASP A 159 16.53 5.60 18.49
C ASP A 159 17.18 4.86 17.30
N MET A 160 17.49 3.59 17.46
CA MET A 160 18.09 2.75 16.41
C MET A 160 17.06 2.36 15.34
N PHE A 161 15.82 2.07 15.75
CA PHE A 161 14.72 1.65 14.87
C PHE A 161 13.53 2.62 14.97
N PRO A 162 13.69 3.84 14.53
CA PRO A 162 12.67 4.87 14.68
C PRO A 162 11.42 4.54 13.88
N GLY A 163 10.27 4.54 14.58
CA GLY A 163 8.96 4.24 13.97
C GLY A 163 8.68 2.75 13.77
N GLU A 164 9.53 1.88 14.30
CA GLU A 164 9.32 0.44 14.29
C GLU A 164 8.88 -0.06 15.68
N THR A 165 8.05 -1.10 15.69
CA THR A 165 7.76 -1.87 16.90
C THR A 165 8.67 -3.07 16.92
N VAL A 166 9.43 -3.21 17.99
CA VAL A 166 10.30 -4.38 18.20
C VAL A 166 9.55 -5.41 19.04
N VAL A 167 9.47 -6.63 18.52
CA VAL A 167 8.86 -7.78 19.19
C VAL A 167 9.93 -8.85 19.38
N TRP A 168 10.11 -9.31 20.61
CA TRP A 168 11.06 -10.36 20.94
C TRP A 168 10.39 -11.73 20.97
N SER A 169 11.19 -12.80 20.83
CA SER A 169 10.70 -14.16 21.02
C SER A 169 10.05 -14.33 22.39
N PRO A 170 8.94 -15.08 22.48
CA PRO A 170 8.29 -15.34 23.75
C PRO A 170 9.27 -15.97 24.77
N GLY A 171 9.14 -15.60 26.05
CA GLY A 171 9.91 -16.18 27.12
C GLY A 171 11.30 -15.57 27.34
N ARG A 172 11.51 -14.33 26.95
CA ARG A 172 12.69 -13.57 27.37
C ARG A 172 12.56 -13.30 28.88
N ASP A 173 12.95 -14.29 29.70
CA ASP A 173 13.24 -14.06 31.10
C ASP A 173 14.60 -13.38 31.26
N GLU A 174 14.84 -12.70 32.38
CA GLU A 174 16.08 -11.97 32.65
C GLU A 174 17.28 -12.92 32.55
N GLY A 175 18.07 -12.80 31.48
CA GLY A 175 19.25 -13.62 31.19
C GLY A 175 19.11 -14.63 30.05
N ASP A 176 17.94 -14.81 29.46
CA ASP A 176 17.77 -15.68 28.29
C ASP A 176 18.13 -14.96 27.00
N VAL A 177 18.84 -15.66 26.11
CA VAL A 177 19.13 -15.17 24.76
C VAL A 177 17.86 -15.35 23.91
N PRO A 178 17.31 -14.29 23.34
CA PRO A 178 16.13 -14.43 22.47
C PRO A 178 16.46 -15.29 21.25
N ALA A 179 15.51 -16.13 20.83
CA ALA A 179 15.67 -16.97 19.65
C ALA A 179 15.47 -16.19 18.35
N TRP A 180 14.74 -15.08 18.39
CA TRP A 180 14.49 -14.17 17.28
C TRP A 180 13.99 -12.82 17.80
N MET A 181 14.14 -11.81 16.97
CA MET A 181 13.57 -10.49 17.13
C MET A 181 12.87 -10.10 15.84
N VAL A 182 11.73 -9.45 15.92
CA VAL A 182 11.02 -8.91 14.76
C VAL A 182 10.93 -7.40 14.87
N ARG A 183 11.32 -6.72 13.81
CA ARG A 183 11.03 -5.30 13.60
C ARG A 183 9.82 -5.19 12.70
N ARG A 184 8.83 -4.50 13.15
CA ARG A 184 7.61 -4.23 12.39
C ARG A 184 7.45 -2.74 12.22
N SER A 185 7.38 -2.28 10.98
CA SER A 185 7.04 -0.90 10.71
C SER A 185 5.62 -0.64 11.19
N SER A 186 5.48 0.35 12.07
CA SER A 186 4.17 0.84 12.53
C SER A 186 3.53 1.82 11.54
N VAL A 187 4.22 2.07 10.42
CA VAL A 187 3.75 3.00 9.41
C VAL A 187 2.61 2.36 8.64
N THR A 188 1.42 2.91 8.75
CA THR A 188 0.32 2.58 7.85
C THR A 188 0.66 3.13 6.46
N PRO A 189 0.49 2.35 5.37
CA PRO A 189 0.76 2.82 4.01
C PRO A 189 -0.19 3.93 3.54
N ASP A 190 -1.24 4.17 4.30
CA ASP A 190 -2.33 5.08 4.00
C ASP A 190 -2.06 6.54 4.36
N ASP A 191 -0.84 6.87 4.73
CA ASP A 191 -0.46 8.23 5.11
C ASP A 191 0.41 8.83 4.00
N ASP A 192 0.05 10.01 3.49
CA ASP A 192 0.87 10.78 2.55
C ASP A 192 2.28 11.05 3.10
N SER A 193 2.48 10.94 4.44
CA SER A 193 3.79 10.95 5.06
C SER A 193 4.71 9.84 4.54
N ASN A 194 4.14 8.76 3.99
CA ASN A 194 4.85 7.63 3.38
C ASN A 194 4.99 7.73 1.86
N ASP A 195 4.42 8.74 1.22
CA ASP A 195 4.62 8.94 -0.19
C ASP A 195 6.09 9.29 -0.47
N ARG A 196 6.88 8.23 -0.72
CA ARG A 196 8.30 8.34 -1.05
C ARG A 196 8.52 9.18 -2.31
N SER A 197 7.51 9.35 -3.16
CA SER A 197 7.60 10.16 -4.36
C SER A 197 7.88 11.63 -4.00
N THR A 198 7.30 12.11 -2.92
CA THR A 198 7.47 13.46 -2.37
C THR A 198 8.92 13.74 -1.91
N TRP A 199 9.66 12.67 -1.51
CA TRP A 199 11.00 12.75 -0.92
C TRP A 199 12.11 12.14 -1.79
N SER A 200 11.76 11.46 -2.89
CA SER A 200 12.68 10.61 -3.65
C SER A 200 13.60 11.37 -4.61
N VAL A 201 13.33 12.65 -4.87
CA VAL A 201 14.09 13.46 -5.83
C VAL A 201 15.22 14.19 -5.13
N SER A 202 16.36 14.31 -5.81
CA SER A 202 17.56 14.98 -5.28
C SER A 202 17.47 16.51 -5.31
N HIS A 203 16.44 17.09 -5.92
CA HIS A 203 16.23 18.52 -6.07
C HIS A 203 14.75 18.89 -5.86
N ARG A 204 14.49 20.16 -5.59
CA ARG A 204 13.12 20.67 -5.45
C ARG A 204 12.43 20.73 -6.78
N VAL A 205 11.14 20.33 -6.79
CA VAL A 205 10.28 20.40 -7.97
C VAL A 205 9.12 21.33 -7.65
N LEU A 206 8.88 22.28 -8.53
CA LEU A 206 7.75 23.21 -8.40
C LEU A 206 6.43 22.49 -8.74
N LEU A 207 5.37 22.79 -8.01
CA LEU A 207 4.06 22.18 -8.19
C LEU A 207 3.51 22.45 -9.60
N ALA A 208 3.64 23.69 -10.09
CA ALA A 208 3.15 24.06 -11.42
C ALA A 208 3.87 23.28 -12.54
N ASP A 209 5.19 23.12 -12.42
CA ASP A 209 5.99 22.41 -13.43
C ASP A 209 5.66 20.89 -13.42
N HIS A 210 5.51 20.31 -12.22
CA HIS A 210 5.13 18.91 -12.05
C HIS A 210 3.77 18.64 -12.69
N ASN A 211 2.75 19.39 -12.30
CA ASN A 211 1.38 19.21 -12.79
C ASN A 211 1.31 19.40 -14.32
N ALA A 212 2.00 20.39 -14.86
CA ALA A 212 2.06 20.59 -16.31
C ALA A 212 2.73 19.41 -17.04
N ALA A 213 3.80 18.84 -16.45
CA ALA A 213 4.48 17.69 -17.03
C ALA A 213 3.60 16.42 -16.97
N VAL A 214 2.88 16.21 -15.87
CA VAL A 214 1.93 15.08 -15.73
C VAL A 214 0.77 15.23 -16.71
N ALA A 215 0.20 16.42 -16.85
CA ALA A 215 -0.86 16.69 -17.83
C ALA A 215 -0.42 16.39 -19.26
N ALA A 216 0.75 16.86 -19.67
CA ALA A 216 1.32 16.60 -21.00
C ALA A 216 1.59 15.09 -21.21
N ARG A 217 2.01 14.36 -20.19
CA ARG A 217 2.22 12.92 -20.25
C ARG A 217 0.89 12.18 -20.35
N ALA A 218 -0.13 12.57 -19.60
CA ALA A 218 -1.48 12.01 -19.65
C ALA A 218 -2.11 12.19 -21.04
N GLU A 219 -1.97 13.39 -21.65
CA GLU A 219 -2.38 13.68 -23.03
C GLU A 219 -1.68 12.76 -24.03
N ALA A 220 -0.36 12.61 -23.92
CA ALA A 220 0.42 11.77 -24.82
C ALA A 220 0.02 10.28 -24.69
N LEU A 221 -0.23 9.78 -23.50
CA LEU A 221 -0.71 8.42 -23.26
C LEU A 221 -2.10 8.22 -23.89
N ALA A 222 -3.05 9.14 -23.63
CA ALA A 222 -4.39 9.07 -24.17
C ALA A 222 -4.38 9.06 -25.73
N ALA A 223 -3.58 9.93 -26.34
CA ALA A 223 -3.41 9.97 -27.78
C ALA A 223 -2.78 8.69 -28.33
N GLY A 224 -1.75 8.16 -27.65
CA GLY A 224 -1.02 6.95 -28.09
C GLY A 224 -1.87 5.68 -28.11
N ILE A 225 -2.88 5.60 -27.24
CA ILE A 225 -3.79 4.44 -27.15
C ILE A 225 -5.17 4.71 -27.78
N GLY A 226 -5.39 5.91 -28.30
CA GLY A 226 -6.61 6.25 -29.04
C GLY A 226 -7.85 6.43 -28.17
N ILE A 227 -7.70 7.01 -26.96
CA ILE A 227 -8.86 7.37 -26.11
C ILE A 227 -9.67 8.46 -26.77
N GLU A 228 -10.99 8.34 -26.71
CA GLU A 228 -11.94 9.32 -27.24
C GLU A 228 -11.81 10.70 -26.57
N SER A 229 -12.29 11.75 -27.25
CA SER A 229 -12.01 13.15 -26.93
C SER A 229 -12.32 13.58 -25.50
N MET A 230 -13.49 13.22 -24.95
CA MET A 230 -13.88 13.70 -23.63
C MET A 230 -13.07 13.05 -22.50
N PRO A 231 -12.92 11.72 -22.39
CA PRO A 231 -12.03 11.11 -21.39
C PRO A 231 -10.57 11.50 -21.53
N ALA A 232 -10.06 11.71 -22.76
CA ALA A 232 -8.71 12.21 -22.98
C ALA A 232 -8.50 13.61 -22.41
N THR A 233 -9.47 14.52 -22.65
CA THR A 233 -9.44 15.86 -22.07
C THR A 233 -9.54 15.82 -20.53
N ALA A 234 -10.38 14.93 -20.00
CA ALA A 234 -10.52 14.76 -18.56
C ALA A 234 -9.22 14.23 -17.91
N LEU A 235 -8.49 13.32 -18.57
CA LEU A 235 -7.17 12.87 -18.11
C LEU A 235 -6.15 14.00 -18.08
N THR A 236 -6.11 14.82 -19.12
CA THR A 236 -5.21 15.99 -19.18
C THR A 236 -5.53 16.97 -18.08
N GLU A 237 -6.82 17.30 -17.89
CA GLU A 237 -7.28 18.19 -16.83
C GLU A 237 -6.98 17.62 -15.44
N ALA A 238 -7.22 16.34 -15.23
CA ALA A 238 -6.86 15.67 -13.98
C ALA A 238 -5.35 15.73 -13.71
N GLY A 239 -4.52 15.64 -14.72
CA GLY A 239 -3.07 15.83 -14.60
C GLY A 239 -2.68 17.24 -14.11
N VAL A 240 -3.44 18.27 -14.49
CA VAL A 240 -3.23 19.65 -13.97
C VAL A 240 -3.60 19.75 -12.50
N TRP A 241 -4.63 19.03 -12.06
CA TRP A 241 -5.23 19.21 -10.74
C TRP A 241 -4.84 18.19 -9.68
N HIS A 242 -4.26 17.04 -10.04
CA HIS A 242 -4.06 15.89 -9.13
C HIS A 242 -3.31 16.24 -7.84
N ASP A 243 -2.36 17.14 -7.92
CA ASP A 243 -1.47 17.54 -6.82
C ASP A 243 -1.76 18.95 -6.26
N VAL A 244 -2.80 19.66 -6.75
CA VAL A 244 -3.09 21.05 -6.33
C VAL A 244 -3.30 21.16 -4.81
N GLY A 245 -3.83 20.13 -4.16
CA GLY A 245 -3.97 20.08 -2.70
C GLY A 245 -2.65 20.19 -1.94
N LYS A 246 -1.50 19.89 -2.57
CA LYS A 246 -0.17 20.14 -1.98
C LYS A 246 0.11 21.65 -1.74
N ASN A 247 -0.70 22.53 -2.31
CA ASN A 247 -0.64 23.98 -2.02
C ASN A 247 -1.11 24.34 -0.59
N ASP A 248 -1.65 23.40 0.18
CA ASP A 248 -1.99 23.61 1.58
C ASP A 248 -0.76 24.13 2.36
N ALA A 249 -0.94 25.24 3.10
CA ALA A 249 0.14 25.90 3.81
C ALA A 249 0.85 25.00 4.82
N ARG A 250 0.12 24.03 5.41
CA ARG A 250 0.65 23.01 6.33
C ARG A 250 1.58 22.08 5.57
N PHE A 251 1.14 21.58 4.39
CA PHE A 251 1.95 20.71 3.55
C PHE A 251 3.17 21.43 2.99
N GLN A 252 3.04 22.69 2.60
CA GLN A 252 4.20 23.48 2.16
C GLN A 252 5.21 23.73 3.29
N ARG A 253 4.78 23.91 4.54
CA ARG A 253 5.69 23.94 5.69
C ARG A 253 6.49 22.67 5.83
N LEU A 254 5.84 21.52 5.61
CA LEU A 254 6.49 20.22 5.61
C LEU A 254 7.58 20.13 4.53
N LEU A 255 7.25 20.51 3.29
CA LEU A 255 8.19 20.44 2.15
C LEU A 255 9.36 21.41 2.27
N TRP A 256 9.11 22.62 2.72
CA TRP A 256 10.15 23.63 2.94
C TRP A 256 10.94 23.40 4.24
N ARG A 257 10.39 22.63 5.19
CA ARG A 257 10.89 22.49 6.58
C ARG A 257 11.02 23.82 7.32
N SER A 258 10.18 24.78 6.97
CA SER A 258 10.14 26.15 7.51
C SER A 258 8.89 26.85 6.97
N ASP A 259 8.64 28.08 7.44
CA ASP A 259 7.54 28.90 6.95
C ASP A 259 7.65 29.10 5.42
N PRO A 260 6.59 28.77 4.64
CA PRO A 260 6.58 28.90 3.19
C PRO A 260 6.26 30.33 2.69
N ASP A 261 5.96 31.28 3.56
CA ASP A 261 5.50 32.61 3.17
C ASP A 261 6.39 33.27 2.11
N GLY A 262 5.79 33.67 1.00
CA GLY A 262 6.45 34.33 -0.13
C GLY A 262 7.37 33.43 -0.97
N ARG A 263 7.29 32.10 -0.79
CA ARG A 263 8.04 31.12 -1.59
C ARG A 263 7.19 30.50 -2.68
N GLU A 264 7.84 29.90 -3.67
CA GLU A 264 7.19 29.10 -4.69
C GLU A 264 6.61 27.82 -4.09
N VAL A 265 5.51 27.33 -4.65
CA VAL A 265 4.83 26.11 -4.19
C VAL A 265 5.55 24.88 -4.72
N LEU A 266 5.91 23.97 -3.83
CA LEU A 266 6.64 22.74 -4.14
C LEU A 266 5.70 21.55 -4.32
N ALA A 267 5.97 20.70 -5.31
CA ALA A 267 5.49 19.32 -5.37
C ALA A 267 6.39 18.38 -4.56
N LYS A 268 7.73 18.65 -4.56
CA LYS A 268 8.72 17.76 -3.93
C LYS A 268 9.81 18.57 -3.21
N SER A 269 10.20 18.09 -2.04
CA SER A 269 11.14 18.81 -1.14
C SER A 269 12.60 18.81 -1.61
N GLY A 270 13.00 17.89 -2.49
CA GLY A 270 14.40 17.71 -2.89
C GLY A 270 15.32 17.16 -1.79
N GLY A 271 14.78 16.65 -0.71
CA GLY A 271 15.55 16.09 0.41
C GLY A 271 15.21 14.64 0.67
N ARG A 272 16.22 13.81 0.92
CA ARG A 272 15.97 12.45 1.43
C ARG A 272 15.74 12.54 2.94
N SER A 273 14.56 12.12 3.42
CA SER A 273 14.41 11.80 4.82
C SER A 273 14.66 10.30 4.98
N THR A 274 15.62 9.95 5.82
CA THR A 274 15.99 8.57 6.12
C THR A 274 15.31 8.06 7.38
N SER A 275 14.61 8.94 8.11
CA SER A 275 13.98 8.61 9.39
C SER A 275 12.48 8.87 9.34
N LEU A 276 11.68 7.82 9.50
CA LEU A 276 10.22 7.89 9.58
C LEU A 276 9.74 8.70 10.79
N VAL A 277 10.47 8.65 11.92
CA VAL A 277 10.17 9.48 13.10
C VAL A 277 10.34 10.97 12.80
N ALA A 278 11.41 11.33 12.07
CA ALA A 278 11.62 12.71 11.64
C ALA A 278 10.52 13.19 10.70
N VAL A 279 10.04 12.32 9.80
CA VAL A 279 8.90 12.61 8.91
C VAL A 279 7.62 12.82 9.71
N ARG A 280 7.27 11.91 10.63
CA ARG A 280 6.08 12.03 11.48
C ARG A 280 6.11 13.25 12.37
N ARG A 281 7.27 13.54 12.95
CA ARG A 281 7.45 14.76 13.75
C ARG A 281 7.26 16.00 12.90
N ALA A 282 7.89 16.06 11.72
CA ALA A 282 7.71 17.16 10.80
C ALA A 282 6.24 17.32 10.34
N TRP A 283 5.53 16.20 10.15
CA TRP A 283 4.10 16.16 9.83
C TRP A 283 3.25 16.76 10.95
N ALA A 284 3.47 16.31 12.19
CA ALA A 284 2.78 16.84 13.37
C ALA A 284 3.13 18.32 13.61
N ASP A 285 4.41 18.71 13.48
CA ASP A 285 4.87 20.09 13.64
C ASP A 285 4.29 21.00 12.55
N ALA A 286 4.01 20.48 11.36
CA ALA A 286 3.32 21.20 10.28
C ALA A 286 1.82 21.40 10.56
N GLY A 287 1.23 20.64 11.49
CA GLY A 287 -0.18 20.70 11.83
C GLY A 287 -1.10 19.90 10.88
N LEU A 288 -0.53 18.91 10.16
CA LEU A 288 -1.31 17.99 9.32
C LEU A 288 -1.92 16.89 10.20
N PRO A 289 -3.21 16.56 10.04
CA PRO A 289 -3.81 15.44 10.73
C PRO A 289 -3.24 14.10 10.24
N ALA A 290 -3.29 13.07 11.08
CA ALA A 290 -2.92 11.73 10.68
C ALA A 290 -3.79 11.23 9.53
N GLY A 291 -3.19 10.59 8.54
CA GLY A 291 -3.91 10.09 7.36
C GLY A 291 -4.37 11.18 6.38
N TRP A 292 -3.91 12.42 6.53
CA TRP A 292 -4.26 13.50 5.60
C TRP A 292 -3.91 13.17 4.15
N ARG A 293 -4.78 13.56 3.23
CA ARG A 293 -4.69 13.24 1.81
C ARG A 293 -4.77 14.50 0.96
N HIS A 294 -3.70 14.81 0.25
CA HIS A 294 -3.69 15.96 -0.67
C HIS A 294 -4.63 15.75 -1.86
N GLU A 295 -4.84 14.50 -2.31
CA GLU A 295 -5.74 14.20 -3.41
C GLU A 295 -7.20 14.57 -3.08
N LEU A 296 -7.61 14.46 -1.80
CA LEU A 296 -8.92 14.92 -1.38
C LEU A 296 -9.03 16.45 -1.44
N ALA A 297 -8.02 17.17 -0.96
CA ALA A 297 -7.95 18.61 -1.06
C ALA A 297 -7.87 19.07 -2.54
N SER A 298 -7.16 18.35 -3.39
CA SER A 298 -7.11 18.58 -4.84
C SER A 298 -8.46 18.42 -5.49
N ALA A 299 -9.20 17.35 -5.14
CA ALA A 299 -10.54 17.08 -5.66
C ALA A 299 -11.54 18.19 -5.27
N ALA A 300 -11.47 18.66 -4.01
CA ALA A 300 -12.31 19.76 -3.53
C ALA A 300 -11.98 21.08 -4.24
N ALA A 301 -10.70 21.39 -4.42
CA ALA A 301 -10.27 22.59 -5.16
C ALA A 301 -10.77 22.58 -6.61
N TYR A 302 -10.66 21.41 -7.28
CA TYR A 302 -11.20 21.29 -8.63
C TYR A 302 -12.72 21.38 -8.66
N TRP A 303 -13.43 20.74 -7.71
CA TRP A 303 -14.88 20.77 -7.61
C TRP A 303 -15.42 22.19 -7.52
N GLU A 304 -14.86 23.00 -6.64
CA GLU A 304 -15.21 24.40 -6.45
C GLU A 304 -14.93 25.25 -7.70
N GLN A 305 -13.75 25.07 -8.32
CA GLN A 305 -13.38 25.79 -9.55
C GLN A 305 -14.30 25.41 -10.72
N ALA A 306 -14.57 24.12 -10.90
CA ALA A 306 -15.42 23.63 -11.98
C ALA A 306 -16.87 24.10 -11.86
N GLU A 307 -17.38 24.23 -10.63
CA GLU A 307 -18.70 24.82 -10.37
C GLU A 307 -18.71 26.31 -10.73
N SER A 308 -17.71 27.05 -10.28
CA SER A 308 -17.55 28.48 -10.60
C SER A 308 -17.47 28.73 -12.12
N ASP A 309 -16.81 27.86 -12.86
CA ASP A 309 -16.64 27.96 -14.31
C ASP A 309 -17.86 27.42 -15.11
N GLY A 310 -18.84 26.86 -14.44
CA GLY A 310 -20.02 26.26 -15.06
C GLY A 310 -19.72 25.02 -15.89
N VAL A 311 -18.73 24.23 -15.47
CA VAL A 311 -18.35 22.98 -16.13
C VAL A 311 -19.50 21.98 -16.07
N GLY A 312 -19.78 21.31 -17.20
CA GLY A 312 -20.84 20.30 -17.25
C GLY A 312 -20.60 19.13 -16.29
N GLN A 313 -21.64 18.67 -15.62
CA GLN A 313 -21.59 17.67 -14.54
C GLN A 313 -20.80 16.43 -14.93
N GLU A 314 -21.03 15.88 -16.12
CA GLU A 314 -20.37 14.66 -16.59
C GLU A 314 -18.84 14.79 -16.61
N PHE A 315 -18.33 15.90 -17.12
CA PHE A 315 -16.89 16.18 -17.17
C PHE A 315 -16.34 16.47 -15.77
N ARG A 316 -17.07 17.30 -14.99
CA ARG A 316 -16.71 17.62 -13.60
C ARG A 316 -16.58 16.35 -12.76
N ASP A 317 -17.58 15.48 -12.80
CA ASP A 317 -17.58 14.22 -12.04
C ASP A 317 -16.39 13.34 -12.40
N LEU A 318 -16.08 13.20 -13.70
CA LEU A 318 -14.98 12.37 -14.13
C LEU A 318 -13.63 12.93 -13.70
N VAL A 319 -13.38 14.23 -13.86
CA VAL A 319 -12.12 14.85 -13.45
C VAL A 319 -11.97 14.81 -11.93
N THR A 320 -13.01 15.16 -11.16
CA THR A 320 -13.00 15.11 -9.70
C THR A 320 -12.66 13.70 -9.20
N ARG A 321 -13.27 12.67 -9.80
CA ARG A 321 -12.94 11.28 -9.49
C ARG A 321 -11.48 10.98 -9.75
N LEU A 322 -10.99 11.27 -10.97
CA LEU A 322 -9.61 10.97 -11.36
C LEU A 322 -8.59 11.64 -10.43
N VAL A 323 -8.85 12.90 -10.05
CA VAL A 323 -8.02 13.65 -9.10
C VAL A 323 -8.04 12.98 -7.72
N GLY A 324 -9.22 12.74 -7.15
CA GLY A 324 -9.35 12.19 -5.80
C GLY A 324 -8.93 10.72 -5.66
N THR A 325 -8.83 9.97 -6.77
CA THR A 325 -8.39 8.57 -6.76
C THR A 325 -6.97 8.37 -7.30
N SER A 326 -6.23 9.45 -7.56
CA SER A 326 -4.91 9.43 -8.24
C SER A 326 -3.89 8.53 -7.54
N HIS A 327 -3.94 8.40 -6.21
CA HIS A 327 -3.09 7.51 -5.42
C HIS A 327 -3.73 6.16 -5.04
N GLY A 328 -4.89 5.83 -5.62
CA GLY A 328 -5.59 4.56 -5.42
C GLY A 328 -6.49 4.52 -4.19
N HIS A 329 -6.67 5.65 -3.49
CA HIS A 329 -7.59 5.84 -2.36
C HIS A 329 -8.92 6.46 -2.80
N GLY A 330 -9.80 6.78 -1.85
CA GLY A 330 -11.08 7.44 -2.12
C GLY A 330 -12.17 6.55 -2.71
N ARG A 331 -12.01 5.21 -2.71
CA ARG A 331 -13.03 4.26 -3.16
C ARG A 331 -13.40 3.26 -2.07
N PRO A 332 -14.66 3.21 -1.63
CA PRO A 332 -15.78 4.02 -2.11
C PRO A 332 -15.85 5.44 -1.51
N LEU A 333 -15.12 5.71 -0.43
CA LEU A 333 -15.18 6.97 0.30
C LEU A 333 -13.82 7.37 0.88
N PHE A 334 -13.70 8.60 1.34
CA PHE A 334 -12.60 9.07 2.18
C PHE A 334 -13.00 9.03 3.66
N ASP A 335 -12.09 8.59 4.51
CA ASP A 335 -12.25 8.55 5.98
C ASP A 335 -11.60 9.81 6.60
N HIS A 336 -12.20 10.97 6.37
CA HIS A 336 -11.67 12.26 6.84
C HIS A 336 -12.80 13.17 7.33
N ASP A 337 -12.49 13.96 8.36
CA ASP A 337 -13.30 15.10 8.73
C ASP A 337 -13.08 16.23 7.71
N PRO A 338 -14.13 16.71 7.01
CA PRO A 338 -14.03 17.75 5.99
C PRO A 338 -13.29 19.01 6.46
N VAL A 339 -13.55 19.46 7.69
CA VAL A 339 -12.96 20.70 8.24
C VAL A 339 -11.45 20.59 8.41
N THR A 340 -10.96 19.41 8.76
CA THR A 340 -9.52 19.17 8.98
C THR A 340 -8.79 18.79 7.71
N ALA A 341 -9.48 18.22 6.72
CA ALA A 341 -8.90 17.76 5.47
C ALA A 341 -8.37 18.91 4.59
N GLY A 342 -9.11 20.00 4.48
CA GLY A 342 -8.71 21.17 3.67
C GLY A 342 -9.46 22.44 4.06
N PRO A 343 -8.97 23.18 5.06
CA PRO A 343 -9.69 24.34 5.58
C PRO A 343 -9.97 25.42 4.52
N ASP A 344 -9.16 25.51 3.46
CA ASP A 344 -9.34 26.47 2.38
C ASP A 344 -10.48 26.08 1.41
N HIS A 345 -10.95 24.82 1.46
CA HIS A 345 -12.01 24.26 0.61
C HIS A 345 -13.12 23.58 1.44
N ALA A 346 -13.40 24.12 2.65
CA ALA A 346 -14.29 23.48 3.62
C ALA A 346 -15.71 23.25 3.09
N ASP A 347 -16.27 24.20 2.34
CA ASP A 347 -17.62 24.09 1.78
C ASP A 347 -17.69 22.97 0.72
N ALA A 348 -16.73 22.90 -0.19
CA ALA A 348 -16.63 21.84 -1.20
C ALA A 348 -16.39 20.46 -0.56
N LEU A 349 -15.60 20.40 0.51
CA LEU A 349 -15.37 19.16 1.25
C LEU A 349 -16.61 18.70 2.02
N GLU A 350 -17.37 19.62 2.60
CA GLU A 350 -18.65 19.29 3.24
C GLU A 350 -19.63 18.71 2.21
N GLU A 351 -19.75 19.32 1.02
CA GLU A 351 -20.59 18.80 -0.05
C GLU A 351 -20.11 17.41 -0.52
N LEU A 352 -18.82 17.27 -0.83
CA LEU A 352 -18.26 16.02 -1.35
C LEU A 352 -18.32 14.89 -0.32
N VAL A 353 -17.86 15.12 0.91
CA VAL A 353 -17.68 14.07 1.91
C VAL A 353 -18.82 14.06 2.93
N GLY A 354 -19.19 15.23 3.46
CA GLY A 354 -20.21 15.35 4.50
C GLY A 354 -21.61 15.05 3.99
N GLU A 355 -21.96 15.52 2.79
CA GLU A 355 -23.28 15.34 2.19
C GLU A 355 -23.38 14.12 1.25
N GLY A 356 -22.27 13.39 1.02
CA GLY A 356 -22.25 12.14 0.26
C GLY A 356 -22.25 12.32 -1.27
N GLU A 357 -21.85 13.49 -1.75
CA GLU A 357 -21.74 13.72 -3.20
C GLU A 357 -20.58 12.92 -3.81
N TRP A 358 -19.52 12.62 -3.03
CA TRP A 358 -18.42 11.77 -3.47
C TRP A 358 -18.90 10.39 -3.90
N GLU A 359 -19.65 9.68 -3.06
CA GLU A 359 -20.20 8.36 -3.40
C GLU A 359 -21.17 8.45 -4.59
N SER A 360 -21.90 9.56 -4.68
CA SER A 360 -22.82 9.80 -5.79
C SER A 360 -22.08 9.95 -7.11
N LEU A 361 -20.99 10.72 -7.16
CA LEU A 361 -20.17 10.90 -8.37
C LEU A 361 -19.43 9.61 -8.76
N ILE A 362 -18.92 8.84 -7.78
CA ILE A 362 -18.34 7.51 -8.04
C ILE A 362 -19.40 6.61 -8.71
N ALA A 363 -20.60 6.56 -8.17
CA ALA A 363 -21.69 5.75 -8.75
C ALA A 363 -22.14 6.25 -10.15
N ARG A 364 -22.13 7.56 -10.39
CA ARG A 364 -22.46 8.12 -11.72
C ARG A 364 -21.41 7.79 -12.76
N THR A 365 -20.14 7.97 -12.42
CA THR A 365 -19.02 7.70 -13.33
C THR A 365 -18.89 6.20 -13.61
N ASP A 366 -19.13 5.31 -12.62
CA ASP A 366 -19.16 3.86 -12.84
C ASP A 366 -20.32 3.42 -13.75
N ARG A 367 -21.49 4.08 -13.65
CA ARG A 367 -22.62 3.79 -14.56
C ARG A 367 -22.33 4.20 -15.99
N GLN A 368 -21.57 5.27 -16.16
CA GLN A 368 -21.31 5.84 -17.48
C GLN A 368 -20.16 5.15 -18.21
N TRP A 369 -19.05 4.92 -17.53
CA TRP A 369 -17.80 4.39 -18.12
C TRP A 369 -17.56 2.94 -17.77
N GLY A 370 -18.34 2.37 -16.85
CA GLY A 370 -18.11 1.09 -16.24
C GLY A 370 -16.93 1.11 -15.24
N PRO A 371 -16.93 0.19 -14.27
CA PRO A 371 -15.86 0.14 -13.24
C PRO A 371 -14.47 -0.13 -13.84
N TRP A 372 -14.38 -0.88 -14.93
CA TRP A 372 -13.12 -1.14 -15.63
C TRP A 372 -12.65 0.07 -16.45
N GLY A 373 -13.58 0.81 -17.06
CA GLY A 373 -13.25 2.02 -17.81
C GLY A 373 -12.69 3.11 -16.91
N THR A 374 -13.34 3.36 -15.77
CA THR A 374 -12.86 4.31 -14.77
C THR A 374 -11.53 3.90 -14.16
N ALA A 375 -11.38 2.62 -13.76
CA ALA A 375 -10.11 2.10 -13.24
C ALA A 375 -8.97 2.21 -14.27
N TYR A 376 -9.26 2.04 -15.55
CA TYR A 376 -8.27 2.21 -16.61
C TYR A 376 -7.81 3.67 -16.74
N LEU A 377 -8.73 4.63 -16.68
CA LEU A 377 -8.40 6.06 -16.70
C LEU A 377 -7.57 6.46 -15.47
N GLU A 378 -7.94 5.98 -14.29
CA GLU A 378 -7.17 6.19 -13.06
C GLU A 378 -5.75 5.62 -13.17
N ALA A 379 -5.60 4.41 -13.73
CA ALA A 379 -4.29 3.81 -13.96
C ALA A 379 -3.42 4.60 -14.94
N LEU A 380 -4.01 5.22 -15.96
CA LEU A 380 -3.29 6.07 -16.91
C LEU A 380 -2.79 7.36 -16.27
N LEU A 381 -3.61 8.02 -15.45
CA LEU A 381 -3.18 9.20 -14.69
C LEU A 381 -2.03 8.85 -13.76
N ARG A 382 -2.16 7.77 -12.99
CA ARG A 382 -1.10 7.28 -12.11
C ARG A 382 0.17 6.92 -12.87
N ALA A 383 0.07 6.28 -14.05
CA ALA A 383 1.22 5.98 -14.90
C ALA A 383 1.91 7.25 -15.39
N ALA A 384 1.15 8.30 -15.74
CA ALA A 384 1.70 9.59 -16.13
C ALA A 384 2.49 10.21 -14.97
N ASP A 385 1.91 10.30 -13.78
CA ASP A 385 2.55 10.85 -12.58
C ASP A 385 3.80 10.04 -12.19
N CYS A 386 3.71 8.73 -12.07
CA CYS A 386 4.85 7.88 -11.75
C CYS A 386 6.01 8.08 -12.75
N THR A 387 5.71 8.18 -14.05
CA THR A 387 6.75 8.38 -15.06
C THR A 387 7.44 9.73 -14.89
N ILE A 388 6.69 10.82 -14.70
CA ILE A 388 7.24 12.16 -14.48
C ILE A 388 8.02 12.23 -13.17
N SER A 389 7.51 11.58 -12.12
CA SER A 389 8.19 11.45 -10.83
C SER A 389 9.53 10.72 -10.95
N MET A 390 9.62 9.64 -11.74
CA MET A 390 10.87 8.91 -12.03
C MET A 390 11.85 9.75 -12.85
N GLU A 391 11.37 10.62 -13.74
CA GLU A 391 12.20 11.56 -14.51
C GLU A 391 12.73 12.72 -13.65
N GLY A 392 12.29 12.85 -12.39
CA GLY A 392 12.71 13.90 -11.47
C GLY A 392 12.04 15.25 -11.76
N LYS A 393 10.91 15.24 -12.41
CA LYS A 393 10.16 16.46 -12.77
C LYS A 393 8.92 16.60 -11.92
#